data_1b5b59652b8730b450c62bcda69b417e
#
_entry.id   1b5b59652b8730b450c62bcda69b417e
#
_cell.length_a   1.000
_cell.length_b   1.000
_cell.length_c   1.000
_cell.angle_alpha   90.00
_cell.angle_beta   90.00
_cell.angle_gamma   90.00
#
_symmetry.space_group_name_H-M   'P 1'
#
loop_
_entity.id
_entity.type
_entity.pdbx_description
1 polymer ?
#
loop_
_entity_poly.entity_id
_entity_poly.type
_entity_poly.pdbx_seq_one_letter_code
_entity_poly.pdbx_strand_id
1 'polypeptide(L)'
;MNKLLKTVIAGISALTMCISVMPLSANAATQYQKGDVNGDGIVNSSDVLALNNFLHGKVSSQDGVMAERLDVNQDCVINQNDLTILKNINLGLNEEKLIPSKSTESLPKQESRKYCVFDLKGNQIDSYWLYKNDVPAISTSSTRYIIGKNDRKVQNGFKGVVKLTGSVGTGTGTGFIVDAHTILTAGHCLYNKYSHKGISNLKIHFYDEYNVEDTSISATPISCHIPYEYVRNYDNDTTNDDSLYANYDYGLITVEQDLSQYINFDLGVLRTDVITQNPNVKFYAMGFGGKDSKEETFGTRYSCEGTLTTSSPITPYLVYFNNDCVGGDSGGPVYIDSNGFKTAIALFTYQDGLDPTKSRYNLGTRITTDILQFLYNNENL
;
A
#
# COMPACT_ATOMS: atom_id res chain seq x y z
N MET A 1 -61.45 -24.23 -49.84
CA MET A 1 -60.30 -23.81 -48.95
C MET A 1 -59.03 -24.06 -49.74
N ASN A 2 -58.34 -23.03 -50.12
CA ASN A 2 -57.36 -23.02 -51.18
C ASN A 2 -56.06 -23.75 -50.76
N LYS A 3 -55.50 -24.53 -51.74
CA LYS A 3 -54.21 -25.22 -51.61
C LYS A 3 -53.03 -24.30 -51.16
N LEU A 4 -53.16 -23.00 -51.43
CA LEU A 4 -52.17 -21.98 -51.03
C LEU A 4 -52.08 -21.78 -49.50
N LEU A 5 -53.15 -21.98 -48.76
CA LEU A 5 -53.19 -21.77 -47.31
C LEU A 5 -52.50 -22.92 -46.55
N LYS A 6 -52.50 -24.12 -47.14
CA LYS A 6 -51.81 -25.27 -46.53
C LYS A 6 -50.28 -25.21 -46.67
N THR A 7 -49.76 -24.59 -47.73
CA THR A 7 -48.33 -24.44 -47.98
C THR A 7 -47.70 -23.37 -47.08
N VAL A 8 -48.44 -22.33 -46.73
CA VAL A 8 -47.95 -21.25 -45.81
C VAL A 8 -47.87 -21.76 -44.38
N ILE A 9 -48.83 -22.63 -43.94
CA ILE A 9 -48.79 -23.18 -42.58
C ILE A 9 -47.66 -24.21 -42.40
N ALA A 10 -47.30 -24.96 -43.46
CA ALA A 10 -46.18 -25.91 -43.41
C ALA A 10 -44.80 -25.21 -43.42
N GLY A 11 -44.70 -24.01 -44.05
CA GLY A 11 -43.48 -23.20 -44.05
C GLY A 11 -43.15 -22.53 -42.73
N ILE A 12 -44.17 -22.18 -41.94
CA ILE A 12 -43.96 -21.55 -40.63
C ILE A 12 -43.57 -22.56 -39.55
N SER A 13 -44.00 -23.82 -39.68
CA SER A 13 -43.65 -24.87 -38.70
C SER A 13 -42.23 -25.39 -38.89
N ALA A 14 -41.61 -25.21 -40.06
CA ALA A 14 -40.23 -25.66 -40.31
C ALA A 14 -39.17 -24.62 -39.91
N LEU A 15 -39.57 -23.38 -39.69
CA LEU A 15 -38.64 -22.32 -39.30
C LEU A 15 -38.46 -22.19 -37.77
N THR A 16 -39.27 -22.91 -37.01
CA THR A 16 -39.23 -22.83 -35.53
C THR A 16 -38.37 -23.95 -34.87
N MET A 17 -37.80 -24.83 -35.64
CA MET A 17 -36.98 -25.96 -35.13
C MET A 17 -35.48 -25.86 -35.41
N CYS A 18 -34.98 -24.74 -35.87
CA CYS A 18 -33.52 -24.53 -36.00
C CYS A 18 -32.99 -23.38 -35.19
N ILE A 19 -33.61 -23.10 -34.03
CA ILE A 19 -32.88 -22.46 -32.95
C ILE A 19 -32.16 -23.57 -32.22
N SER A 20 -31.05 -24.06 -32.85
CA SER A 20 -30.04 -24.75 -32.12
C SER A 20 -29.65 -23.82 -30.97
N VAL A 21 -29.90 -24.28 -29.76
CA VAL A 21 -29.27 -23.74 -28.55
C VAL A 21 -27.76 -23.82 -28.82
N MET A 22 -27.20 -22.76 -29.41
CA MET A 22 -25.76 -22.59 -29.32
C MET A 22 -25.49 -22.57 -27.83
N PRO A 23 -24.56 -23.40 -27.33
CA PRO A 23 -24.11 -23.23 -25.98
C PRO A 23 -23.63 -21.78 -25.92
N LEU A 24 -24.25 -20.95 -25.10
CA LEU A 24 -23.69 -19.69 -24.68
C LEU A 24 -22.31 -20.05 -24.15
N SER A 25 -21.27 -19.92 -24.96
CA SER A 25 -19.91 -19.98 -24.44
C SER A 25 -19.82 -18.83 -23.47
N ALA A 26 -19.93 -19.19 -22.21
CA ALA A 26 -19.68 -18.32 -21.10
C ALA A 26 -18.25 -17.82 -21.21
N ASN A 27 -18.06 -16.66 -21.79
CA ASN A 27 -16.94 -15.73 -21.61
C ASN A 27 -17.19 -14.47 -22.46
N ALA A 28 -18.39 -13.89 -22.37
CA ALA A 28 -18.50 -12.46 -22.61
C ALA A 28 -17.80 -11.82 -21.40
N ALA A 29 -16.64 -11.24 -21.61
CA ALA A 29 -16.00 -10.40 -20.61
C ALA A 29 -17.06 -9.40 -20.16
N THR A 30 -17.43 -9.44 -18.88
CA THR A 30 -18.39 -8.47 -18.33
C THR A 30 -17.78 -7.09 -18.55
N GLN A 31 -18.51 -6.22 -19.24
CA GLN A 31 -18.12 -4.83 -19.40
C GLN A 31 -18.76 -4.01 -18.28
N TYR A 32 -18.03 -3.05 -17.77
CA TYR A 32 -18.58 -2.06 -16.84
C TYR A 32 -18.28 -0.65 -17.34
N GLN A 33 -19.10 0.28 -16.89
CA GLN A 33 -18.94 1.68 -17.24
C GLN A 33 -17.80 2.29 -16.40
N LYS A 34 -16.86 2.97 -17.06
CA LYS A 34 -15.77 3.65 -16.36
C LYS A 34 -16.34 4.68 -15.38
N GLY A 35 -15.99 4.54 -14.12
CA GLY A 35 -16.54 5.38 -13.05
C GLY A 35 -17.73 4.78 -12.28
N ASP A 36 -18.30 3.65 -12.74
CA ASP A 36 -19.28 2.87 -11.98
C ASP A 36 -18.56 2.06 -10.88
N VAL A 37 -18.19 2.75 -9.82
CA VAL A 37 -17.39 2.22 -8.72
C VAL A 37 -18.21 1.27 -7.86
N ASN A 38 -19.46 1.62 -7.57
CA ASN A 38 -20.34 0.83 -6.70
C ASN A 38 -21.01 -0.35 -7.43
N GLY A 39 -20.92 -0.42 -8.76
CA GLY A 39 -21.41 -1.53 -9.57
C GLY A 39 -22.90 -1.53 -9.82
N ASP A 40 -23.58 -0.40 -9.65
CA ASP A 40 -25.02 -0.28 -9.88
C ASP A 40 -25.40 0.01 -11.35
N GLY A 41 -24.41 0.22 -12.22
CA GLY A 41 -24.56 0.49 -13.65
C GLY A 41 -24.77 1.97 -13.98
N ILE A 42 -24.69 2.89 -13.01
CA ILE A 42 -24.91 4.33 -13.18
C ILE A 42 -23.77 5.11 -12.59
N VAL A 43 -23.06 5.91 -13.39
CA VAL A 43 -21.99 6.79 -12.87
C VAL A 43 -22.60 8.06 -12.31
N ASN A 44 -22.50 8.27 -11.01
CA ASN A 44 -23.06 9.41 -10.31
C ASN A 44 -22.29 9.74 -9.00
N SER A 45 -22.83 10.63 -8.18
CA SER A 45 -22.22 11.04 -6.92
C SER A 45 -22.07 9.88 -5.89
N SER A 46 -22.85 8.80 -6.02
CA SER A 46 -22.71 7.64 -5.14
C SER A 46 -21.38 6.91 -5.37
N ASP A 47 -20.88 6.89 -6.62
CA ASP A 47 -19.58 6.33 -6.96
C ASP A 47 -18.44 7.19 -6.40
N VAL A 48 -18.57 8.51 -6.49
CA VAL A 48 -17.62 9.45 -5.88
C VAL A 48 -17.56 9.22 -4.37
N LEU A 49 -18.72 9.04 -3.73
CA LEU A 49 -18.78 8.74 -2.30
C LEU A 49 -18.17 7.37 -1.97
N ALA A 50 -18.42 6.34 -2.80
CA ALA A 50 -17.87 5.00 -2.60
C ALA A 50 -16.35 5.01 -2.68
N LEU A 51 -15.75 5.64 -3.69
CA LEU A 51 -14.30 5.76 -3.81
C LEU A 51 -13.70 6.62 -2.71
N ASN A 52 -14.34 7.73 -2.36
CA ASN A 52 -13.91 8.57 -1.25
C ASN A 52 -13.91 7.80 0.07
N ASN A 53 -14.95 7.02 0.35
CA ASN A 53 -15.01 6.17 1.54
C ASN A 53 -13.91 5.10 1.54
N PHE A 54 -13.60 4.52 0.38
CA PHE A 54 -12.49 3.59 0.26
C PHE A 54 -11.15 4.24 0.62
N LEU A 55 -10.85 5.41 0.05
CA LEU A 55 -9.60 6.14 0.30
C LEU A 55 -9.44 6.59 1.76
N HIS A 56 -10.55 6.69 2.48
CA HIS A 56 -10.56 6.97 3.92
C HIS A 56 -10.73 5.71 4.78
N GLY A 57 -10.54 4.51 4.20
CA GLY A 57 -10.64 3.25 4.91
C GLY A 57 -12.04 2.90 5.47
N LYS A 58 -13.09 3.57 5.00
CA LYS A 58 -14.48 3.37 5.46
C LYS A 58 -15.25 2.27 4.74
N VAL A 59 -14.61 1.49 3.88
CA VAL A 59 -15.32 0.47 3.11
C VAL A 59 -15.61 -0.73 3.99
N SER A 60 -16.90 -1.11 4.04
CA SER A 60 -17.27 -2.42 4.56
C SER A 60 -16.94 -3.49 3.51
N SER A 61 -16.30 -4.57 3.94
CA SER A 61 -15.94 -5.73 3.11
C SER A 61 -17.15 -6.47 2.51
N GLN A 62 -18.37 -6.02 2.77
CA GLN A 62 -19.60 -6.66 2.31
C GLN A 62 -20.04 -6.21 0.92
N ASP A 63 -19.49 -5.12 0.41
CA ASP A 63 -20.04 -4.46 -0.76
C ASP A 63 -19.51 -5.01 -2.09
N GLY A 64 -18.61 -6.00 -2.08
CA GLY A 64 -18.20 -6.72 -3.30
C GLY A 64 -17.60 -5.83 -4.40
N VAL A 65 -17.10 -4.65 -4.02
CA VAL A 65 -16.51 -3.71 -4.98
C VAL A 65 -15.24 -4.32 -5.54
N MET A 66 -15.18 -4.46 -6.85
CA MET A 66 -14.00 -4.96 -7.54
C MET A 66 -12.89 -3.91 -7.51
N ALA A 67 -11.67 -4.28 -7.17
CA ALA A 67 -10.54 -3.38 -7.14
C ALA A 67 -10.34 -2.62 -8.47
N GLU A 68 -10.65 -3.27 -9.60
CA GLU A 68 -10.57 -2.67 -10.92
C GLU A 68 -11.53 -1.48 -11.15
N ARG A 69 -12.65 -1.42 -10.42
CA ARG A 69 -13.62 -0.31 -10.53
C ARG A 69 -13.15 0.93 -9.78
N LEU A 70 -12.42 0.72 -8.70
CA LEU A 70 -11.84 1.80 -7.90
C LEU A 70 -10.63 2.45 -8.59
N ASP A 71 -9.88 1.68 -9.38
CA ASP A 71 -8.75 2.16 -10.19
C ASP A 71 -9.29 2.74 -11.51
N VAL A 72 -9.83 3.95 -11.42
CA VAL A 72 -10.55 4.61 -12.51
C VAL A 72 -9.63 4.97 -13.68
N ASN A 73 -8.36 5.27 -13.41
CA ASN A 73 -7.36 5.60 -14.43
C ASN A 73 -6.61 4.38 -14.97
N GLN A 74 -6.74 3.22 -14.32
CA GLN A 74 -6.09 1.95 -14.67
C GLN A 74 -4.55 2.01 -14.62
N ASP A 75 -4.00 2.74 -13.65
CA ASP A 75 -2.55 2.82 -13.43
C ASP A 75 -2.05 1.80 -12.38
N CYS A 76 -2.91 0.91 -11.91
CA CYS A 76 -2.66 -0.15 -10.92
C CYS A 76 -2.72 0.29 -9.47
N VAL A 77 -2.96 1.58 -9.20
CA VAL A 77 -2.97 2.12 -7.84
C VAL A 77 -4.25 2.91 -7.61
N ILE A 78 -4.99 2.54 -6.58
CA ILE A 78 -6.20 3.25 -6.16
C ILE A 78 -5.77 4.39 -5.23
N ASN A 79 -5.95 5.63 -5.67
CA ASN A 79 -5.51 6.82 -4.96
C ASN A 79 -6.40 8.05 -5.21
N GLN A 80 -5.98 9.21 -4.72
CA GLN A 80 -6.70 10.48 -4.86
C GLN A 80 -6.85 10.93 -6.33
N ASN A 81 -5.96 10.48 -7.23
CA ASN A 81 -6.05 10.78 -8.66
C ASN A 81 -7.28 10.11 -9.28
N ASP A 82 -7.60 8.86 -8.91
CA ASP A 82 -8.82 8.18 -9.34
C ASP A 82 -10.07 8.95 -8.91
N LEU A 83 -10.10 9.42 -7.67
CA LEU A 83 -11.21 10.22 -7.17
C LEU A 83 -11.36 11.54 -7.96
N THR A 84 -10.26 12.17 -8.33
CA THR A 84 -10.26 13.39 -9.14
C THR A 84 -10.82 13.12 -10.54
N ILE A 85 -10.39 12.04 -11.19
CA ILE A 85 -10.88 11.62 -12.50
C ILE A 85 -12.36 11.27 -12.43
N LEU A 86 -12.78 10.53 -11.40
CA LEU A 86 -14.18 10.15 -11.19
C LEU A 86 -15.08 11.39 -10.98
N LYS A 87 -14.63 12.37 -10.21
CA LYS A 87 -15.35 13.67 -10.08
C LYS A 87 -15.51 14.35 -11.43
N ASN A 88 -14.47 14.35 -12.27
CA ASN A 88 -14.51 14.94 -13.60
C ASN A 88 -15.48 14.18 -14.54
N ILE A 89 -15.51 12.84 -14.48
CA ILE A 89 -16.51 12.04 -15.22
C ILE A 89 -17.92 12.41 -14.76
N ASN A 90 -18.19 12.45 -13.46
CA ASN A 90 -19.50 12.78 -12.90
C ASN A 90 -19.95 14.22 -13.25
N LEU A 91 -19.03 15.13 -13.49
CA LEU A 91 -19.30 16.49 -13.95
C LEU A 91 -19.42 16.60 -15.48
N GLY A 92 -19.29 15.49 -16.23
CA GLY A 92 -19.30 15.48 -17.69
C GLY A 92 -18.06 16.13 -18.34
N LEU A 93 -16.96 16.28 -17.60
CA LEU A 93 -15.71 16.86 -18.09
C LEU A 93 -14.81 15.83 -18.78
N ASN A 94 -15.03 14.55 -18.52
CA ASN A 94 -14.33 13.42 -19.15
C ASN A 94 -15.35 12.49 -19.81
N GLU A 95 -14.97 11.83 -20.91
CA GLU A 95 -15.82 10.86 -21.58
C GLU A 95 -16.02 9.60 -20.72
N GLU A 96 -17.25 9.15 -20.59
CA GLU A 96 -17.61 7.85 -20.05
C GLU A 96 -17.19 6.76 -21.05
N LYS A 97 -16.52 5.72 -20.58
CA LYS A 97 -16.05 4.62 -21.42
C LYS A 97 -16.37 3.27 -20.79
N LEU A 98 -16.88 2.35 -21.60
CA LEU A 98 -17.00 0.95 -21.20
C LEU A 98 -15.63 0.29 -21.14
N ILE A 99 -15.33 -0.38 -20.04
CA ILE A 99 -14.07 -1.10 -19.81
C ILE A 99 -14.39 -2.59 -19.71
N PRO A 100 -13.67 -3.47 -20.45
CA PRO A 100 -13.79 -4.91 -20.26
C PRO A 100 -13.26 -5.29 -18.87
N SER A 101 -14.09 -5.97 -18.08
CA SER A 101 -13.63 -6.54 -16.80
C SER A 101 -12.60 -7.64 -17.09
N LYS A 102 -11.41 -7.52 -16.51
CA LYS A 102 -10.31 -8.48 -16.63
C LYS A 102 -9.98 -9.18 -15.33
N SER A 103 -10.52 -8.68 -14.22
CA SER A 103 -10.14 -9.11 -12.88
C SER A 103 -11.32 -9.78 -12.16
N THR A 104 -11.01 -10.84 -11.45
CA THR A 104 -11.89 -11.47 -10.45
C THR A 104 -11.41 -11.16 -9.03
N GLU A 105 -10.45 -10.25 -8.89
CA GLU A 105 -9.89 -9.89 -7.59
C GLU A 105 -10.92 -9.08 -6.81
N SER A 106 -11.40 -9.67 -5.72
CA SER A 106 -12.09 -8.92 -4.68
C SER A 106 -11.05 -8.29 -3.76
N LEU A 107 -11.31 -7.07 -3.31
CA LEU A 107 -10.49 -6.47 -2.25
C LEU A 107 -10.48 -7.41 -1.03
N PRO A 108 -9.33 -7.52 -0.34
CA PRO A 108 -9.28 -8.28 0.89
C PRO A 108 -10.33 -7.74 1.85
N LYS A 109 -11.00 -8.64 2.56
CA LYS A 109 -11.95 -8.25 3.61
C LYS A 109 -11.22 -7.37 4.60
N GLN A 110 -11.89 -6.30 5.00
CA GLN A 110 -11.39 -5.44 6.06
C GLN A 110 -11.20 -6.27 7.33
N GLU A 111 -9.97 -6.35 7.78
CA GLU A 111 -9.59 -7.17 8.92
C GLU A 111 -9.60 -6.35 10.20
N SER A 112 -10.00 -6.99 11.28
CA SER A 112 -9.89 -6.39 12.61
C SER A 112 -8.44 -6.16 12.97
N ARG A 113 -8.11 -4.95 13.35
CA ARG A 113 -6.78 -4.60 13.76
C ARG A 113 -6.78 -3.99 15.16
N LYS A 114 -5.96 -4.55 16.02
CA LYS A 114 -5.65 -3.97 17.33
C LYS A 114 -4.34 -3.21 17.24
N TYR A 115 -4.29 -2.04 17.84
CA TYR A 115 -3.07 -1.25 17.94
C TYR A 115 -2.64 -1.13 19.39
N CYS A 116 -1.34 -1.22 19.64
CA CYS A 116 -0.72 -0.87 20.90
C CYS A 116 -0.21 0.56 20.83
N VAL A 117 -0.46 1.34 21.87
CA VAL A 117 -0.02 2.73 22.00
C VAL A 117 1.10 2.80 23.01
N PHE A 118 2.22 3.37 22.62
CA PHE A 118 3.41 3.51 23.45
C PHE A 118 3.69 4.98 23.73
N ASP A 119 4.09 5.31 24.97
CA ASP A 119 4.64 6.60 25.33
C ASP A 119 6.11 6.75 24.85
N LEU A 120 6.64 7.96 24.97
CA LEU A 120 8.02 8.27 24.57
C LEU A 120 9.10 7.67 25.50
N LYS A 121 8.70 6.97 26.57
CA LYS A 121 9.57 6.17 27.43
C LYS A 121 9.57 4.70 27.02
N GLY A 122 8.80 4.35 26.01
CA GLY A 122 8.65 3.00 25.48
C GLY A 122 7.70 2.12 26.30
N ASN A 123 6.88 2.70 27.21
CA ASN A 123 5.88 1.92 27.94
C ASN A 123 4.59 1.86 27.13
N GLN A 124 3.97 0.68 27.09
CA GLN A 124 2.63 0.57 26.53
C GLN A 124 1.63 1.23 27.48
N ILE A 125 0.93 2.24 26.99
CA ILE A 125 -0.02 3.06 27.78
C ILE A 125 -1.47 2.76 27.44
N ASP A 126 -1.75 2.23 26.25
CA ASP A 126 -3.10 1.93 25.77
C ASP A 126 -3.08 0.85 24.69
N SER A 127 -4.27 0.40 24.31
CA SER A 127 -4.51 -0.40 23.08
C SER A 127 -5.96 -0.24 22.64
N TYR A 128 -6.18 -0.17 21.34
CA TYR A 128 -7.53 -0.02 20.77
C TYR A 128 -7.74 -0.92 19.55
N TRP A 129 -9.01 -1.22 19.23
CA TRP A 129 -9.39 -2.01 18.08
C TRP A 129 -9.98 -1.11 17.01
N LEU A 130 -9.52 -1.27 15.75
CA LEU A 130 -10.22 -0.68 14.60
C LEU A 130 -11.34 -1.60 14.11
N TYR A 131 -11.10 -2.95 14.07
CA TYR A 131 -12.10 -3.99 13.75
C TYR A 131 -11.75 -5.30 14.44
N LYS A 132 -12.64 -6.30 14.40
CA LYS A 132 -12.48 -7.56 15.15
C LYS A 132 -12.72 -8.79 14.29
N ASN A 133 -11.69 -9.42 13.71
CA ASN A 133 -11.69 -10.77 13.12
C ASN A 133 -10.29 -11.39 13.15
N ASP A 134 -10.16 -12.72 13.23
CA ASP A 134 -8.87 -13.41 13.34
C ASP A 134 -8.20 -13.67 11.98
N VAL A 135 -6.88 -13.47 11.87
CA VAL A 135 -6.08 -13.61 10.63
C VAL A 135 -4.93 -14.60 10.82
N PRO A 136 -4.64 -15.48 9.84
CA PRO A 136 -3.49 -16.39 9.89
C PRO A 136 -2.17 -15.74 9.47
N ALA A 137 -1.05 -16.17 10.07
CA ALA A 137 0.32 -15.68 9.81
C ALA A 137 0.97 -16.40 8.63
N ILE A 138 1.81 -15.67 7.86
CA ILE A 138 2.64 -16.18 6.76
C ILE A 138 4.10 -15.90 7.08
N SER A 139 5.03 -16.83 6.78
CA SER A 139 6.43 -16.79 7.19
C SER A 139 7.44 -16.33 6.12
N THR A 140 8.38 -15.44 6.47
CA THR A 140 9.53 -14.98 5.65
C THR A 140 10.72 -14.64 6.55
N SER A 141 12.00 -14.75 6.16
CA SER A 141 13.19 -14.54 7.01
C SER A 141 13.96 -13.25 6.70
N SER A 142 14.70 -12.68 7.67
CA SER A 142 15.21 -11.31 7.64
C SER A 142 16.71 -11.17 7.52
N THR A 143 17.19 -10.47 6.51
CA THR A 143 18.43 -9.65 6.45
C THR A 143 18.42 -8.76 5.20
N ARG A 144 19.10 -7.60 5.20
CA ARG A 144 18.99 -6.55 4.17
C ARG A 144 20.26 -6.51 3.34
N TYR A 145 20.13 -6.41 1.99
CA TYR A 145 21.30 -6.37 1.10
C TYR A 145 21.06 -5.57 -0.17
N ILE A 146 22.16 -5.21 -0.80
CA ILE A 146 22.25 -4.68 -2.16
C ILE A 146 22.10 -5.84 -3.14
N ILE A 147 21.23 -5.66 -4.12
CA ILE A 147 20.93 -6.66 -5.15
C ILE A 147 21.80 -6.40 -6.38
N GLY A 148 22.95 -7.06 -6.45
CA GLY A 148 23.92 -6.84 -7.51
C GLY A 148 24.88 -5.71 -7.22
N LYS A 149 24.92 -4.68 -8.09
CA LYS A 149 25.73 -3.47 -7.89
C LYS A 149 24.88 -2.41 -7.22
N ASN A 150 25.40 -1.77 -6.17
CA ASN A 150 24.72 -0.65 -5.51
C ASN A 150 24.42 0.46 -6.53
N ASP A 151 23.15 0.69 -6.83
CA ASP A 151 22.66 1.71 -7.76
C ASP A 151 21.88 2.84 -7.05
N ARG A 152 21.93 2.88 -5.73
CA ARG A 152 21.31 3.94 -4.89
C ARG A 152 21.90 5.30 -5.23
N LYS A 153 21.03 6.29 -5.34
CA LYS A 153 21.40 7.68 -5.68
C LYS A 153 20.96 8.62 -4.58
N VAL A 154 21.77 9.65 -4.34
CA VAL A 154 21.38 10.75 -3.45
C VAL A 154 20.09 11.37 -3.98
N GLN A 155 19.08 11.47 -3.10
CA GLN A 155 17.77 11.99 -3.46
C GLN A 155 17.50 13.33 -2.75
N ASN A 156 17.32 14.35 -3.53
CA ASN A 156 17.00 15.71 -3.07
C ASN A 156 15.48 15.97 -3.14
N GLY A 157 15.02 17.03 -2.46
CA GLY A 157 13.69 17.59 -2.65
C GLY A 157 12.54 16.93 -1.88
N PHE A 158 12.81 15.99 -0.99
CA PHE A 158 11.76 15.27 -0.24
C PHE A 158 11.81 15.59 1.26
N LYS A 159 11.37 16.79 1.65
CA LYS A 159 11.39 17.25 3.05
C LYS A 159 10.53 16.40 3.99
N GLY A 160 9.48 15.77 3.47
CA GLY A 160 8.58 14.91 4.25
C GLY A 160 9.09 13.48 4.47
N VAL A 161 10.26 13.11 3.92
CA VAL A 161 10.95 11.88 4.30
C VAL A 161 11.96 12.20 5.37
N VAL A 162 11.76 11.68 6.56
CA VAL A 162 12.48 12.02 7.80
C VAL A 162 13.34 10.86 8.28
N LYS A 163 14.45 11.19 8.93
CA LYS A 163 15.26 10.20 9.63
C LYS A 163 14.77 10.06 11.08
N LEU A 164 14.64 8.84 11.53
CA LEU A 164 14.24 8.52 12.90
C LEU A 164 15.46 8.01 13.68
N THR A 165 15.65 8.49 14.89
CA THR A 165 16.64 7.96 15.82
C THR A 165 16.01 7.73 17.20
N GLY A 166 16.53 6.75 17.92
CA GLY A 166 16.03 6.40 19.25
C GLY A 166 16.70 5.15 19.81
N SER A 167 16.13 4.57 20.84
CA SER A 167 16.72 3.46 21.58
C SER A 167 16.21 2.08 21.17
N VAL A 168 15.98 1.84 19.86
CA VAL A 168 15.53 0.55 19.31
C VAL A 168 16.50 0.06 18.24
N GLY A 169 16.86 -1.21 18.29
CA GLY A 169 17.71 -1.87 17.28
C GLY A 169 19.01 -1.11 17.02
N THR A 170 19.27 -0.75 15.76
CA THR A 170 20.41 0.09 15.37
C THR A 170 20.23 1.57 15.73
N GLY A 171 19.08 1.93 16.31
CA GLY A 171 18.74 3.29 16.69
C GLY A 171 18.45 4.25 15.52
N THR A 172 18.32 3.72 14.29
CA THR A 172 18.09 4.54 13.10
C THR A 172 17.09 3.86 12.18
N GLY A 173 16.12 4.66 11.67
CA GLY A 173 15.14 4.27 10.67
C GLY A 173 14.75 5.46 9.80
N THR A 174 13.85 5.22 8.89
CA THR A 174 13.23 6.22 8.02
C THR A 174 11.74 6.26 8.30
N GLY A 175 11.15 7.44 8.22
CA GLY A 175 9.69 7.62 8.20
C GLY A 175 9.31 8.62 7.11
N PHE A 176 8.03 8.71 6.80
CA PHE A 176 7.52 9.74 5.91
C PHE A 176 6.19 10.28 6.40
N ILE A 177 5.98 11.57 6.18
CA ILE A 177 4.80 12.30 6.61
C ILE A 177 3.64 11.90 5.70
N VAL A 178 2.53 11.47 6.30
CA VAL A 178 1.34 10.97 5.59
C VAL A 178 0.10 11.81 5.81
N ASP A 179 0.05 12.56 6.91
CA ASP A 179 -0.95 13.60 7.17
C ASP A 179 -0.37 14.71 8.05
N ALA A 180 -1.21 15.67 8.47
CA ALA A 180 -0.78 16.84 9.24
C ALA A 180 -0.05 16.48 10.54
N HIS A 181 -0.40 15.39 11.17
CA HIS A 181 0.13 15.02 12.50
C HIS A 181 0.70 13.62 12.58
N THR A 182 0.86 12.92 11.43
CA THR A 182 1.25 11.51 11.42
C THR A 182 2.43 11.23 10.50
N ILE A 183 3.38 10.46 11.02
CA ILE A 183 4.51 9.90 10.28
C ILE A 183 4.34 8.38 10.26
N LEU A 184 4.38 7.79 9.07
CA LEU A 184 4.36 6.35 8.84
C LEU A 184 5.80 5.82 8.80
N THR A 185 6.04 4.68 9.44
CA THR A 185 7.34 3.99 9.48
C THR A 185 7.15 2.49 9.70
N ALA A 186 8.24 1.72 9.73
CA ALA A 186 8.18 0.30 10.04
C ALA A 186 8.00 0.06 11.56
N GLY A 187 7.25 -0.98 11.93
CA GLY A 187 6.98 -1.35 13.31
C GLY A 187 8.26 -1.68 14.08
N HIS A 188 9.21 -2.37 13.42
CA HIS A 188 10.51 -2.68 14.03
C HIS A 188 11.39 -1.44 14.31
N CYS A 189 11.09 -0.30 13.71
CA CYS A 189 11.72 0.97 14.07
C CYS A 189 11.18 1.54 15.39
N LEU A 190 10.01 1.09 15.83
CA LEU A 190 9.31 1.61 16.99
C LEU A 190 9.21 0.64 18.17
N TYR A 191 9.51 -0.65 17.97
CA TYR A 191 9.40 -1.68 19.01
C TYR A 191 10.62 -2.59 19.07
N ASN A 192 11.05 -2.91 20.27
CA ASN A 192 12.21 -3.76 20.55
C ASN A 192 11.80 -5.07 21.24
N LYS A 193 11.93 -6.20 20.54
CA LYS A 193 11.59 -7.53 21.04
C LYS A 193 12.42 -7.96 22.27
N TYR A 194 13.66 -7.52 22.37
CA TYR A 194 14.54 -7.93 23.47
C TYR A 194 14.21 -7.24 24.79
N SER A 195 13.72 -6.01 24.72
CA SER A 195 13.29 -5.27 25.90
C SER A 195 11.77 -5.30 26.13
N HIS A 196 10.99 -5.83 25.18
CA HIS A 196 9.53 -5.80 25.14
C HIS A 196 8.96 -4.39 25.35
N LYS A 197 9.61 -3.40 24.72
CA LYS A 197 9.26 -1.98 24.87
C LYS A 197 9.23 -1.27 23.54
N GLY A 198 8.40 -0.25 23.45
CA GLY A 198 8.45 0.74 22.39
C GLY A 198 9.77 1.52 22.41
N ILE A 199 10.00 2.27 21.34
CA ILE A 199 11.14 3.17 21.22
C ILE A 199 11.13 4.20 22.34
N SER A 200 12.30 4.49 22.93
CA SER A 200 12.49 5.61 23.82
C SER A 200 13.44 6.65 23.24
N ASN A 201 13.31 7.90 23.67
CA ASN A 201 14.10 9.02 23.16
C ASN A 201 14.00 9.20 21.64
N LEU A 202 12.81 8.96 21.09
CA LEU A 202 12.55 9.16 19.66
C LEU A 202 12.81 10.61 19.28
N LYS A 203 13.64 10.78 18.23
CA LYS A 203 13.88 12.05 17.56
C LYS A 203 13.58 11.93 16.09
N ILE A 204 12.98 12.97 15.53
CA ILE A 204 12.62 13.10 14.14
C ILE A 204 13.52 14.18 13.54
N HIS A 205 14.33 13.80 12.55
CA HIS A 205 15.28 14.69 11.90
C HIS A 205 14.79 15.01 10.50
N PHE A 206 14.65 16.30 10.22
CA PHE A 206 14.28 16.83 8.91
C PHE A 206 15.52 17.16 8.10
N TYR A 207 15.40 17.08 6.78
CA TYR A 207 16.46 17.40 5.86
C TYR A 207 15.91 18.30 4.76
N ASP A 208 16.67 19.32 4.40
CA ASP A 208 16.31 20.25 3.35
C ASP A 208 16.36 19.62 1.95
N GLU A 209 16.16 20.45 0.93
CA GLU A 209 16.20 20.02 -0.46
C GLU A 209 17.60 19.61 -0.93
N TYR A 210 18.68 19.91 -0.17
CA TYR A 210 20.06 19.56 -0.47
C TYR A 210 20.59 18.42 0.41
N ASN A 211 19.73 17.76 1.19
CA ASN A 211 20.11 16.75 2.18
C ASN A 211 20.98 17.25 3.34
N VAL A 212 20.82 18.51 3.71
CA VAL A 212 21.38 19.07 4.94
C VAL A 212 20.31 19.01 6.03
N GLU A 213 20.68 18.62 7.24
CA GLU A 213 19.74 18.57 8.35
C GLU A 213 19.17 19.95 8.64
N ASP A 214 17.86 20.09 8.53
CA ASP A 214 17.14 21.34 8.75
C ASP A 214 16.63 21.43 10.19
N THR A 215 17.43 22.06 11.04
CA THR A 215 17.09 22.24 12.45
C THR A 215 16.02 23.31 12.71
N SER A 216 15.57 24.04 11.67
CA SER A 216 14.46 25.00 11.79
C SER A 216 13.10 24.32 11.83
N ILE A 217 13.01 23.07 11.35
CA ILE A 217 11.83 22.24 11.40
C ILE A 217 11.95 21.30 12.60
N SER A 218 10.92 21.23 13.41
CA SER A 218 10.84 20.29 14.54
C SER A 218 9.50 19.60 14.57
N ALA A 219 9.48 18.35 14.99
CA ALA A 219 8.28 17.61 15.31
C ALA A 219 8.46 16.93 16.66
N THR A 220 7.58 17.25 17.58
CA THR A 220 7.55 16.65 18.91
C THR A 220 6.66 15.42 18.88
N PRO A 221 7.20 14.20 19.02
CA PRO A 221 6.37 13.01 19.09
C PRO A 221 5.47 13.05 20.33
N ILE A 222 4.24 12.56 20.18
CA ILE A 222 3.27 12.39 21.27
C ILE A 222 3.20 10.92 21.65
N SER A 223 2.99 10.06 20.67
CA SER A 223 2.83 8.61 20.86
C SER A 223 3.24 7.82 19.62
N CYS A 224 3.47 6.52 19.81
CA CYS A 224 3.69 5.57 18.75
C CYS A 224 2.59 4.52 18.77
N HIS A 225 2.05 4.16 17.60
CA HIS A 225 0.99 3.20 17.42
C HIS A 225 1.48 2.05 16.56
N ILE A 226 1.38 0.81 17.06
CA ILE A 226 1.94 -0.37 16.41
C ILE A 226 0.86 -1.46 16.42
N PRO A 227 0.67 -2.23 15.32
CA PRO A 227 -0.26 -3.35 15.33
C PRO A 227 0.04 -4.34 16.45
N TYR A 228 -0.99 -4.73 17.18
CA TYR A 228 -0.86 -5.70 18.28
C TYR A 228 -0.31 -7.05 17.78
N GLU A 229 -0.70 -7.44 16.58
CA GLU A 229 -0.21 -8.66 15.93
C GLU A 229 1.30 -8.63 15.74
N TYR A 230 1.87 -7.47 15.40
CA TYR A 230 3.31 -7.27 15.32
C TYR A 230 3.96 -7.48 16.69
N VAL A 231 3.49 -6.76 17.70
CA VAL A 231 4.02 -6.81 19.08
C VAL A 231 3.93 -8.23 19.63
N ARG A 232 2.74 -8.86 19.56
CA ARG A 232 2.51 -10.21 20.08
C ARG A 232 3.37 -11.27 19.41
N ASN A 233 3.44 -11.25 18.08
CA ASN A 233 4.21 -12.23 17.33
C ASN A 233 5.71 -12.04 17.57
N TYR A 234 6.15 -10.79 17.65
CA TYR A 234 7.55 -10.46 17.91
C TYR A 234 7.99 -10.87 19.31
N ASP A 235 7.13 -10.72 20.32
CA ASP A 235 7.40 -11.14 21.69
C ASP A 235 7.42 -12.66 21.86
N ASN A 236 6.62 -13.38 21.07
CA ASN A 236 6.51 -14.84 21.11
C ASN A 236 7.49 -15.55 20.16
N ASP A 237 8.26 -14.80 19.35
CA ASP A 237 9.22 -15.40 18.43
C ASP A 237 10.43 -15.95 19.17
N THR A 238 10.55 -17.26 19.21
CA THR A 238 11.70 -17.99 19.73
C THR A 238 12.70 -18.39 18.65
N THR A 239 12.36 -18.17 17.37
CA THR A 239 13.13 -18.67 16.22
C THR A 239 14.03 -17.62 15.61
N ASN A 240 13.87 -16.34 15.97
CA ASN A 240 14.40 -15.17 15.28
C ASN A 240 14.00 -15.09 13.80
N ASP A 241 12.85 -15.64 13.47
CA ASP A 241 12.25 -15.57 12.16
C ASP A 241 11.34 -14.33 12.07
N ASP A 242 11.91 -13.21 11.63
CA ASP A 242 11.20 -11.93 11.51
C ASP A 242 10.03 -11.98 10.50
N SER A 243 9.84 -13.09 9.84
CA SER A 243 8.85 -13.29 8.80
C SER A 243 7.43 -13.48 9.30
N LEU A 244 7.27 -13.99 10.52
CA LEU A 244 5.96 -14.30 11.10
C LEU A 244 5.09 -13.05 11.29
N TYR A 245 5.70 -11.87 11.26
CA TYR A 245 5.04 -10.59 11.53
C TYR A 245 5.28 -9.52 10.46
N ALA A 246 5.96 -9.84 9.36
CA ALA A 246 6.24 -8.90 8.27
C ALA A 246 4.99 -8.25 7.69
N ASN A 247 3.86 -8.95 7.69
CA ASN A 247 2.56 -8.41 7.25
C ASN A 247 2.09 -7.21 8.10
N TYR A 248 2.56 -7.11 9.33
CA TYR A 248 2.14 -6.12 10.31
C TYR A 248 3.27 -5.17 10.71
N ASP A 249 4.39 -5.22 9.99
CA ASP A 249 5.56 -4.42 10.29
C ASP A 249 5.41 -2.97 9.80
N TYR A 250 4.46 -2.27 10.40
CA TYR A 250 4.27 -0.84 10.24
C TYR A 250 3.93 -0.20 11.58
N GLY A 251 4.15 1.10 11.67
CA GLY A 251 3.82 1.88 12.83
C GLY A 251 3.65 3.34 12.49
N LEU A 252 2.91 4.03 13.35
CA LEU A 252 2.55 5.43 13.19
C LEU A 252 3.09 6.21 14.37
N ILE A 253 3.65 7.37 14.09
CA ILE A 253 4.11 8.34 15.09
C ILE A 253 3.18 9.54 15.00
N THR A 254 2.47 9.86 16.09
CA THR A 254 1.73 11.11 16.17
C THR A 254 2.61 12.22 16.71
N VAL A 255 2.45 13.43 16.17
CA VAL A 255 3.24 14.61 16.52
C VAL A 255 2.36 15.82 16.82
N GLU A 256 2.88 16.78 17.61
CA GLU A 256 2.16 17.99 17.97
C GLU A 256 2.02 18.99 16.81
N GLN A 257 3.05 19.11 15.99
CA GLN A 257 3.14 20.13 14.94
C GLN A 257 2.36 19.71 13.69
N ASP A 258 1.77 20.68 13.01
CA ASP A 258 1.19 20.49 11.69
C ASP A 258 2.31 20.38 10.64
N LEU A 259 2.42 19.19 10.04
CA LEU A 259 3.41 18.83 9.04
C LEU A 259 2.82 18.79 7.61
N SER A 260 1.59 19.21 7.41
CA SER A 260 0.86 19.08 6.12
C SER A 260 1.62 19.65 4.93
N GLN A 261 2.37 20.74 5.12
CA GLN A 261 3.19 21.37 4.07
C GLN A 261 4.39 20.52 3.60
N TYR A 262 4.72 19.45 4.31
CA TYR A 262 5.85 18.57 4.00
C TYR A 262 5.40 17.22 3.43
N ILE A 263 4.12 16.99 3.22
CA ILE A 263 3.61 15.76 2.60
C ILE A 263 4.15 15.68 1.17
N ASN A 264 4.84 14.58 0.85
CA ASN A 264 5.44 14.36 -0.47
C ASN A 264 4.76 13.25 -1.27
N PHE A 265 3.93 12.43 -0.61
CA PHE A 265 3.32 11.25 -1.20
C PHE A 265 1.83 11.20 -0.89
N ASP A 266 1.04 10.90 -1.91
CA ASP A 266 -0.28 10.33 -1.66
C ASP A 266 -0.13 8.89 -1.19
N LEU A 267 -1.10 8.38 -0.46
CA LEU A 267 -1.16 6.97 -0.12
C LEU A 267 -2.06 6.24 -1.12
N GLY A 268 -1.65 5.06 -1.54
CA GLY A 268 -2.41 4.27 -2.48
C GLY A 268 -2.39 2.77 -2.18
N VAL A 269 -3.50 2.12 -2.48
CA VAL A 269 -3.61 0.67 -2.41
C VAL A 269 -3.23 0.08 -3.76
N LEU A 270 -2.15 -0.72 -3.74
CA LEU A 270 -1.65 -1.38 -4.94
C LEU A 270 -2.58 -2.51 -5.38
N ARG A 271 -2.93 -2.57 -6.65
CA ARG A 271 -3.66 -3.70 -7.24
C ARG A 271 -2.71 -4.85 -7.56
N THR A 272 -3.03 -6.04 -7.05
CA THR A 272 -2.19 -7.24 -7.22
C THR A 272 -2.32 -7.85 -8.62
N ASP A 273 -3.54 -7.87 -9.14
CA ASP A 273 -3.88 -8.49 -10.43
C ASP A 273 -3.17 -7.80 -11.62
N VAL A 274 -3.08 -6.49 -11.58
CA VAL A 274 -2.49 -5.71 -12.69
C VAL A 274 -0.98 -5.75 -12.65
N ILE A 275 -0.38 -5.82 -11.47
CA ILE A 275 1.07 -5.90 -11.31
C ILE A 275 1.61 -7.20 -11.88
N THR A 276 0.92 -8.32 -11.67
CA THR A 276 1.29 -9.60 -12.29
C THR A 276 1.27 -9.55 -13.82
N GLN A 277 0.49 -8.64 -14.41
CA GLN A 277 0.39 -8.43 -15.85
C GLN A 277 1.36 -7.36 -16.37
N ASN A 278 1.92 -6.52 -15.51
CA ASN A 278 2.85 -5.43 -15.86
C ASN A 278 4.16 -5.52 -15.07
N PRO A 279 5.02 -6.50 -15.35
CA PRO A 279 6.27 -6.70 -14.60
C PRO A 279 7.28 -5.54 -14.75
N ASN A 280 7.03 -4.61 -15.66
CA ASN A 280 7.90 -3.46 -15.93
C ASN A 280 7.49 -2.19 -15.20
N VAL A 281 6.50 -2.24 -14.32
CA VAL A 281 6.15 -1.07 -13.49
C VAL A 281 7.34 -0.73 -12.61
N LYS A 282 7.79 0.53 -12.69
CA LYS A 282 8.90 1.03 -11.91
C LYS A 282 8.46 1.43 -10.52
N PHE A 283 9.23 1.00 -9.55
CA PHE A 283 9.08 1.36 -8.16
C PHE A 283 10.32 2.10 -7.69
N TYR A 284 10.12 3.01 -6.78
CA TYR A 284 11.18 3.74 -6.13
C TYR A 284 11.12 3.44 -4.63
N ALA A 285 12.27 3.14 -4.03
CA ALA A 285 12.42 3.07 -2.58
C ALA A 285 13.31 4.21 -2.13
N MET A 286 13.02 4.80 -0.96
CA MET A 286 13.77 5.94 -0.45
C MET A 286 14.00 5.81 1.05
N GLY A 287 15.18 6.18 1.54
CA GLY A 287 15.46 6.17 2.96
C GLY A 287 16.81 6.78 3.35
N PHE A 288 17.07 6.75 4.66
CA PHE A 288 18.31 7.20 5.28
C PHE A 288 19.18 6.00 5.68
N GLY A 289 19.40 5.11 4.72
CA GLY A 289 20.17 3.90 4.92
C GLY A 289 21.59 4.16 5.42
N GLY A 290 22.09 3.19 6.20
CA GLY A 290 23.46 3.20 6.68
C GLY A 290 24.47 3.05 5.54
N LYS A 291 25.72 3.20 5.90
CA LYS A 291 26.84 3.11 4.98
C LYS A 291 27.08 1.66 4.55
N ASP A 292 26.83 1.36 3.30
CA ASP A 292 27.16 0.06 2.70
C ASP A 292 28.47 0.11 1.91
N SER A 293 28.85 1.28 1.41
CA SER A 293 30.10 1.50 0.69
C SER A 293 30.89 2.67 1.24
N LYS A 294 32.15 2.79 0.84
CA LYS A 294 33.00 3.93 1.23
C LYS A 294 32.53 5.25 0.63
N GLU A 295 31.64 5.18 -0.37
CA GLU A 295 31.15 6.34 -1.11
C GLU A 295 29.84 6.90 -0.52
N GLU A 296 29.13 6.13 0.32
CA GLU A 296 27.88 6.56 0.93
C GLU A 296 28.13 7.33 2.23
N THR A 297 27.39 8.43 2.40
CA THR A 297 27.44 9.28 3.59
C THR A 297 26.29 8.94 4.54
N PHE A 298 26.61 8.55 5.76
CA PHE A 298 25.60 8.31 6.79
C PHE A 298 24.76 9.57 7.04
N GLY A 299 23.42 9.41 7.03
CA GLY A 299 22.49 10.51 7.24
C GLY A 299 22.04 11.20 5.94
N THR A 300 22.59 10.81 4.80
CA THR A 300 22.09 11.26 3.49
C THR A 300 20.90 10.42 3.07
N ARG A 301 19.92 11.05 2.45
CA ARG A 301 18.76 10.36 1.86
C ARG A 301 19.12 9.81 0.49
N TYR A 302 18.93 8.52 0.32
CA TYR A 302 19.13 7.82 -0.95
C TYR A 302 17.82 7.29 -1.51
N SER A 303 17.74 7.16 -2.82
CA SER A 303 16.68 6.41 -3.50
C SER A 303 17.25 5.41 -4.49
N CYS A 304 16.48 4.37 -4.76
CA CYS A 304 16.77 3.35 -5.75
C CYS A 304 15.53 3.10 -6.61
N GLU A 305 15.73 2.95 -7.91
CA GLU A 305 14.71 2.51 -8.86
C GLU A 305 14.76 0.99 -9.01
N GLY A 306 13.61 0.34 -9.07
CA GLY A 306 13.51 -1.08 -9.31
C GLY A 306 12.18 -1.46 -9.91
N THR A 307 11.93 -2.75 -9.98
CA THR A 307 10.69 -3.34 -10.47
C THR A 307 10.19 -4.38 -9.48
N LEU A 308 8.90 -4.71 -9.57
CA LEU A 308 8.38 -5.86 -8.82
C LEU A 308 9.07 -7.14 -9.28
N THR A 309 9.30 -8.04 -8.34
CA THR A 309 9.67 -9.39 -8.68
C THR A 309 8.44 -10.30 -8.65
N THR A 310 8.28 -11.07 -9.72
CA THR A 310 7.22 -12.08 -9.86
C THR A 310 7.65 -13.45 -9.33
N SER A 311 8.88 -13.57 -8.81
CA SER A 311 9.43 -14.84 -8.31
C SER A 311 8.91 -15.23 -6.93
N SER A 312 8.16 -14.34 -6.26
CA SER A 312 7.50 -14.62 -4.99
C SER A 312 6.02 -14.31 -5.07
N PRO A 313 5.17 -15.02 -4.32
CA PRO A 313 3.75 -14.77 -4.34
C PRO A 313 3.47 -13.36 -3.82
N ILE A 314 2.83 -12.54 -4.63
CA ILE A 314 2.30 -11.26 -4.18
C ILE A 314 1.18 -11.54 -3.18
N THR A 315 1.30 -11.01 -1.99
CA THR A 315 0.28 -11.16 -0.94
C THR A 315 -0.50 -9.87 -0.77
N PRO A 316 -1.67 -9.88 -0.13
CA PRO A 316 -2.38 -8.66 0.20
C PRO A 316 -1.60 -7.68 1.07
N TYR A 317 -0.61 -8.18 1.81
CA TYR A 317 0.14 -7.41 2.83
C TYR A 317 1.58 -7.08 2.46
N LEU A 318 2.17 -7.82 1.53
CA LEU A 318 3.57 -7.69 1.18
C LEU A 318 3.75 -7.45 -0.31
N VAL A 319 4.77 -6.69 -0.65
CA VAL A 319 5.26 -6.50 -2.01
C VAL A 319 6.75 -6.81 -2.05
N TYR A 320 7.18 -7.48 -3.12
CA TYR A 320 8.56 -7.88 -3.34
C TYR A 320 9.13 -7.10 -4.51
N PHE A 321 10.31 -6.52 -4.35
CA PHE A 321 10.93 -5.66 -5.34
C PHE A 321 12.45 -5.81 -5.33
N ASN A 322 13.09 -5.42 -6.43
CA ASN A 322 14.54 -5.56 -6.61
C ASN A 322 15.32 -4.25 -6.40
N ASN A 323 14.70 -3.26 -5.76
CA ASN A 323 15.38 -2.03 -5.36
C ASN A 323 16.46 -2.32 -4.32
N ASP A 324 17.60 -1.65 -4.42
CA ASP A 324 18.63 -1.70 -3.39
C ASP A 324 18.18 -0.96 -2.12
N CYS A 325 18.35 -1.61 -0.98
CA CYS A 325 18.04 -1.05 0.33
C CYS A 325 19.04 -1.54 1.36
N VAL A 326 19.33 -0.72 2.36
CA VAL A 326 20.26 -1.05 3.44
C VAL A 326 19.69 -0.74 4.81
N GLY A 327 20.37 -1.15 5.87
CA GLY A 327 19.97 -0.85 7.25
C GLY A 327 19.82 0.66 7.47
N GLY A 328 18.64 1.11 7.97
CA GLY A 328 18.28 2.51 8.12
C GLY A 328 17.26 3.00 7.07
N ASP A 329 17.13 2.32 5.92
CA ASP A 329 16.03 2.60 4.96
C ASP A 329 14.68 2.10 5.47
N SER A 330 14.67 1.27 6.50
CA SER A 330 13.46 0.73 7.14
C SER A 330 12.43 1.80 7.44
N GLY A 331 11.19 1.55 7.02
CA GLY A 331 10.07 2.48 7.18
C GLY A 331 10.01 3.56 6.10
N GLY A 332 11.01 3.62 5.21
CA GLY A 332 10.99 4.54 4.08
C GLY A 332 9.92 4.18 3.04
N PRO A 333 9.42 5.16 2.27
CA PRO A 333 8.38 4.94 1.28
C PRO A 333 8.89 4.09 0.11
N VAL A 334 8.07 3.13 -0.29
CA VAL A 334 8.13 2.47 -1.60
C VAL A 334 6.98 3.05 -2.42
N TYR A 335 7.29 3.68 -3.54
CA TYR A 335 6.32 4.50 -4.27
C TYR A 335 6.39 4.32 -5.78
N ILE A 336 5.32 4.67 -6.45
CA ILE A 336 5.20 4.80 -7.91
C ILE A 336 5.16 6.31 -8.23
N ASP A 337 5.80 6.71 -9.32
CA ASP A 337 5.69 8.06 -9.89
C ASP A 337 4.93 7.98 -11.21
N SER A 338 3.68 8.45 -11.19
CA SER A 338 2.82 8.53 -12.36
C SER A 338 2.70 9.99 -12.80
N ASN A 339 3.54 10.42 -13.75
CA ASN A 339 3.53 11.76 -14.31
C ASN A 339 3.69 12.89 -13.25
N GLY A 340 4.55 12.66 -12.25
CA GLY A 340 4.82 13.62 -11.17
C GLY A 340 3.96 13.42 -9.92
N PHE A 341 2.92 12.59 -10.00
CA PHE A 341 2.15 12.15 -8.83
C PHE A 341 2.86 10.97 -8.17
N LYS A 342 3.37 11.20 -6.97
CA LYS A 342 4.07 10.19 -6.20
C LYS A 342 3.13 9.53 -5.20
N THR A 343 2.88 8.25 -5.40
CA THR A 343 1.99 7.47 -4.54
C THR A 343 2.78 6.41 -3.80
N ALA A 344 2.86 6.52 -2.48
CA ALA A 344 3.42 5.48 -1.64
C ALA A 344 2.43 4.30 -1.58
N ILE A 345 2.93 3.10 -1.88
CA ILE A 345 2.15 1.85 -1.97
C ILE A 345 2.58 0.83 -0.92
N ALA A 346 3.76 1.04 -0.35
CA ALA A 346 4.32 0.22 0.72
C ALA A 346 5.37 1.03 1.48
N LEU A 347 5.81 0.48 2.60
CA LEU A 347 7.00 0.93 3.31
C LEU A 347 8.04 -0.19 3.26
N PHE A 348 9.32 0.19 3.15
CA PHE A 348 10.40 -0.78 3.16
C PHE A 348 10.54 -1.41 4.54
N THR A 349 10.58 -2.74 4.61
CA THR A 349 10.65 -3.45 5.90
C THR A 349 11.74 -4.52 5.94
N TYR A 350 11.75 -5.46 5.01
CA TYR A 350 12.63 -6.63 5.06
C TYR A 350 13.23 -6.98 3.71
N GLN A 351 13.99 -8.06 3.74
CA GLN A 351 14.61 -8.69 2.58
C GLN A 351 14.38 -10.20 2.61
N ASP A 352 14.42 -10.84 1.46
CA ASP A 352 14.40 -12.29 1.35
C ASP A 352 15.78 -12.92 1.42
N GLY A 353 15.93 -13.87 2.35
CA GLY A 353 17.03 -14.82 2.38
C GLY A 353 18.17 -14.48 3.35
N LEU A 354 18.75 -15.56 3.88
CA LEU A 354 19.90 -15.53 4.82
C LEU A 354 21.25 -15.37 4.10
N ASP A 355 21.29 -15.52 2.78
CA ASP A 355 22.53 -15.50 1.98
C ASP A 355 22.54 -14.26 1.08
N PRO A 356 23.40 -13.27 1.40
CA PRO A 356 23.49 -12.03 0.63
C PRO A 356 23.87 -12.25 -0.84
N THR A 357 24.52 -13.36 -1.15
CA THR A 357 24.89 -13.69 -2.53
C THR A 357 23.74 -14.28 -3.33
N LYS A 358 22.62 -14.59 -2.68
CA LYS A 358 21.43 -15.24 -3.27
C LYS A 358 20.17 -14.42 -3.12
N SER A 359 20.18 -13.33 -2.38
CA SER A 359 19.02 -12.43 -2.28
C SER A 359 18.65 -11.90 -3.65
N ARG A 360 17.40 -12.07 -3.99
CA ARG A 360 16.84 -11.68 -5.30
C ARG A 360 15.87 -10.52 -5.19
N TYR A 361 15.44 -10.17 -3.96
CA TYR A 361 14.45 -9.12 -3.73
C TYR A 361 14.47 -8.61 -2.29
N ASN A 362 13.96 -7.42 -2.11
CA ASN A 362 13.60 -6.81 -0.84
C ASN A 362 12.08 -6.82 -0.67
N LEU A 363 11.61 -6.61 0.56
CA LEU A 363 10.19 -6.62 0.89
C LEU A 363 9.71 -5.27 1.41
N GLY A 364 8.48 -4.93 1.04
CA GLY A 364 7.74 -3.84 1.66
C GLY A 364 6.41 -4.33 2.23
N THR A 365 6.06 -3.81 3.40
CA THR A 365 4.71 -3.95 3.95
C THR A 365 3.80 -2.99 3.21
N ARG A 366 2.75 -3.52 2.57
CA ARG A 366 1.85 -2.73 1.71
C ARG A 366 1.00 -1.78 2.53
N ILE A 367 0.73 -0.62 1.93
CA ILE A 367 -0.32 0.26 2.42
C ILE A 367 -1.66 -0.43 2.13
N THR A 368 -2.42 -0.64 3.18
CA THR A 368 -3.72 -1.31 3.17
C THR A 368 -4.81 -0.35 3.63
N THR A 369 -6.06 -0.77 3.48
CA THR A 369 -7.22 -0.02 4.01
C THR A 369 -7.15 0.21 5.52
N ASP A 370 -6.47 -0.67 6.28
CA ASP A 370 -6.30 -0.50 7.73
C ASP A 370 -5.48 0.74 8.07
N ILE A 371 -4.38 0.97 7.31
CA ILE A 371 -3.54 2.16 7.48
C ILE A 371 -4.33 3.42 7.10
N LEU A 372 -5.05 3.37 5.96
CA LEU A 372 -5.88 4.49 5.52
C LEU A 372 -6.95 4.84 6.57
N GLN A 373 -7.59 3.82 7.15
CA GLN A 373 -8.60 4.04 8.17
C GLN A 373 -8.01 4.57 9.47
N PHE A 374 -6.83 4.09 9.87
CA PHE A 374 -6.15 4.64 11.04
C PHE A 374 -5.97 6.15 10.88
N LEU A 375 -5.43 6.58 9.73
CA LEU A 375 -5.22 8.00 9.42
C LEU A 375 -6.52 8.79 9.49
N TYR A 376 -7.56 8.30 8.81
CA TYR A 376 -8.87 8.96 8.83
C TYR A 376 -9.45 9.16 10.25
N ASN A 377 -9.30 8.16 11.12
CA ASN A 377 -9.82 8.24 12.48
C ASN A 377 -9.00 9.18 13.37
N ASN A 378 -7.76 9.48 13.00
CA ASN A 378 -6.87 10.37 13.74
C ASN A 378 -6.83 11.81 13.18
N GLU A 379 -7.38 12.07 11.98
CA GLU A 379 -7.52 13.45 11.44
C GLU A 379 -8.39 14.37 12.31
N ASN A 380 -9.10 13.81 13.29
CA ASN A 380 -10.02 14.53 14.17
C ASN A 380 -9.55 14.56 15.64
N LEU A 381 -8.31 14.18 15.95
CA LEU A 381 -7.69 14.28 17.26
C LEU A 381 -6.74 15.46 17.33
#